data_ee4cc420ae4241c0e36787f7265b1260
#
_entry.id   ee4cc420ae4241c0e36787f7265b1260
#
_cell.length_a   1.000
_cell.length_b   1.000
_cell.length_c   1.000
_cell.angle_alpha   90.00
_cell.angle_beta   90.00
_cell.angle_gamma   90.00
#
_symmetry.space_group_name_H-M   'P 1'
#
loop_
_entity.id
_entity.type
_entity.pdbx_description
1 polymer ?
#
loop_
_entity_poly.entity_id
_entity_poly.type
_entity_poly.pdbx_seq_one_letter_code
_entity_poly.pdbx_strand_id
1 'polypeptide(L)'
;AASDVYKRQRVFRACNELGIRTVAVYSKEDVLSLHRNRADEAYLVGEGDKPIDAYLDIEDIIRICKEHHVDAVHPGYGFLAENAELAKRCEEEGLIFIGPRVEHLIMFGDKVNARIQAEKAQIPMIPGTNGAVESFDEVRAFAEKYGFPVMIKAVNGGGGRGMRNVDRMEDLEEAYHRAKSEAKMAFGSDE
;
A
#
# COMPACT_ATOMS: atom_id res chain seq x y z
N ALA A 1 -1.24 -13.67 -1.88
CA ALA A 1 -0.81 -15.01 -1.51
C ALA A 1 0.25 -15.57 -2.46
N ALA A 2 -0.08 -16.23 -3.60
CA ALA A 2 0.94 -16.89 -4.44
C ALA A 2 1.97 -15.92 -5.04
N SER A 3 1.59 -14.68 -5.39
CA SER A 3 2.51 -13.68 -5.94
C SER A 3 3.58 -13.22 -4.94
N ASP A 4 3.25 -13.16 -3.66
CA ASP A 4 4.18 -12.69 -2.62
C ASP A 4 5.24 -13.74 -2.30
N VAL A 5 4.86 -15.01 -2.24
CA VAL A 5 5.79 -16.14 -2.09
C VAL A 5 6.81 -16.15 -3.24
N TYR A 6 6.38 -15.93 -4.48
CA TYR A 6 7.27 -15.90 -5.64
C TYR A 6 8.22 -14.69 -5.61
N LYS A 7 7.74 -13.51 -5.24
CA LYS A 7 8.56 -12.29 -5.16
C LYS A 7 9.62 -12.38 -4.05
N ARG A 8 9.27 -12.93 -2.89
CA ARG A 8 10.24 -13.17 -1.80
C ARG A 8 11.40 -14.04 -2.27
N GLN A 9 11.14 -15.08 -3.06
CA GLN A 9 12.20 -15.94 -3.61
C GLN A 9 13.19 -15.18 -4.49
N ARG A 10 12.72 -14.13 -5.21
CA ARG A 10 13.63 -13.27 -6.01
C ARG A 10 14.59 -12.48 -5.13
N VAL A 11 14.10 -11.97 -3.99
CA VAL A 11 14.94 -11.26 -3.02
C VAL A 11 15.96 -12.21 -2.41
N PHE A 12 15.54 -13.39 -1.92
CA PHE A 12 16.45 -14.39 -1.34
C PHE A 12 17.52 -14.82 -2.33
N ARG A 13 17.15 -15.03 -3.58
CA ARG A 13 18.13 -15.38 -4.62
C ARG A 13 19.19 -14.28 -4.79
N ALA A 14 18.78 -13.03 -4.88
CA ALA A 14 19.73 -11.92 -5.00
C ALA A 14 20.63 -11.79 -3.76
N CYS A 15 20.09 -11.97 -2.56
CA CYS A 15 20.87 -12.00 -1.32
C CYS A 15 21.90 -13.14 -1.33
N ASN A 16 21.50 -14.34 -1.73
CA ASN A 16 22.41 -15.49 -1.79
C ASN A 16 23.56 -15.28 -2.81
N GLU A 17 23.25 -14.68 -3.97
CA GLU A 17 24.27 -14.34 -4.97
C GLU A 17 25.29 -13.31 -4.45
N LEU A 18 24.87 -12.47 -3.49
CA LEU A 18 25.71 -11.46 -2.82
C LEU A 18 26.33 -11.96 -1.50
N GLY A 19 26.07 -13.19 -1.09
CA GLY A 19 26.56 -13.74 0.19
C GLY A 19 25.91 -13.11 1.43
N ILE A 20 24.69 -12.57 1.29
CA ILE A 20 23.93 -11.95 2.38
C ILE A 20 23.03 -13.00 3.02
N ARG A 21 23.11 -13.15 4.34
CA ARG A 21 22.23 -14.00 5.14
C ARG A 21 20.79 -13.56 5.03
N THR A 22 19.87 -14.50 4.90
CA THR A 22 18.45 -14.24 4.73
C THR A 22 17.61 -14.83 5.87
N VAL A 23 16.70 -14.02 6.40
CA VAL A 23 15.73 -14.41 7.42
C VAL A 23 14.33 -14.19 6.87
N ALA A 24 13.51 -15.24 6.87
CA ALA A 24 12.11 -15.15 6.47
C ALA A 24 11.18 -15.11 7.68
N VAL A 25 10.09 -14.38 7.58
CA VAL A 25 8.95 -14.50 8.51
C VAL A 25 7.80 -15.24 7.81
N TYR A 26 7.05 -16.05 8.56
CA TYR A 26 5.91 -16.79 8.05
C TYR A 26 4.79 -16.88 9.09
N SER A 27 3.53 -16.81 8.65
CA SER A 27 2.37 -17.07 9.50
C SER A 27 2.18 -18.56 9.69
N LYS A 28 1.35 -18.95 10.66
CA LYS A 28 1.02 -20.35 10.94
C LYS A 28 0.49 -21.11 9.71
N GLU A 29 -0.26 -20.44 8.86
CA GLU A 29 -0.84 -21.01 7.64
C GLU A 29 0.22 -21.26 6.55
N ASP A 30 1.31 -20.52 6.61
CA ASP A 30 2.41 -20.60 5.64
C ASP A 30 3.57 -21.50 6.05
N VAL A 31 3.38 -22.34 7.07
CA VAL A 31 4.40 -23.30 7.58
C VAL A 31 4.98 -24.19 6.46
N LEU A 32 4.17 -24.55 5.46
CA LEU A 32 4.60 -25.38 4.33
C LEU A 32 4.95 -24.56 3.09
N SER A 33 4.94 -23.22 3.16
CA SER A 33 5.21 -22.37 2.01
C SER A 33 6.68 -22.40 1.61
N LEU A 34 6.93 -22.40 0.30
CA LEU A 34 8.28 -22.53 -0.28
C LEU A 34 9.24 -21.40 0.14
N HIS A 35 8.76 -20.20 0.41
CA HIS A 35 9.63 -19.08 0.80
C HIS A 35 10.37 -19.35 2.10
N ARG A 36 9.74 -20.05 3.05
CA ARG A 36 10.36 -20.45 4.31
C ARG A 36 11.61 -21.32 4.10
N ASN A 37 11.55 -22.23 3.12
CA ASN A 37 12.64 -23.17 2.84
C ASN A 37 13.73 -22.58 1.90
N ARG A 38 13.57 -21.34 1.45
CA ARG A 38 14.53 -20.67 0.56
C ARG A 38 15.37 -19.62 1.27
N ALA A 39 14.99 -19.22 2.48
CA ALA A 39 15.81 -18.39 3.35
C ALA A 39 16.76 -19.28 4.16
N ASP A 40 17.84 -18.70 4.66
CA ASP A 40 18.77 -19.40 5.56
C ASP A 40 18.11 -19.72 6.91
N GLU A 41 17.23 -18.83 7.37
CA GLU A 41 16.46 -18.98 8.61
C GLU A 41 15.01 -18.54 8.38
N ALA A 42 14.08 -19.08 9.18
CA ALA A 42 12.67 -18.70 9.10
C ALA A 42 11.98 -18.76 10.47
N TYR A 43 11.23 -17.72 10.82
CA TYR A 43 10.59 -17.57 12.12
C TYR A 43 9.09 -17.31 11.98
N LEU A 44 8.32 -17.85 12.94
CA LEU A 44 6.88 -17.62 13.03
C LEU A 44 6.62 -16.18 13.47
N VAL A 45 5.71 -15.51 12.81
CA VAL A 45 5.25 -14.15 13.12
C VAL A 45 3.76 -14.15 13.41
N GLY A 46 3.32 -13.31 14.35
CA GLY A 46 1.92 -13.12 14.71
C GLY A 46 1.29 -14.40 15.28
N GLU A 47 1.88 -15.01 16.29
CA GLU A 47 1.37 -16.24 16.91
C GLU A 47 0.00 -15.97 17.54
N GLY A 48 -1.02 -16.64 16.99
CA GLY A 48 -2.43 -16.50 17.43
C GLY A 48 -3.25 -15.51 16.60
N ASP A 49 -2.62 -14.74 15.73
CA ASP A 49 -3.30 -13.82 14.84
C ASP A 49 -3.95 -14.51 13.64
N LYS A 50 -4.84 -13.78 12.97
CA LYS A 50 -5.33 -14.19 11.65
C LYS A 50 -4.22 -14.11 10.61
N PRO A 51 -4.28 -14.89 9.50
CA PRO A 51 -3.18 -14.99 8.54
C PRO A 51 -2.67 -13.67 7.99
N ILE A 52 -3.56 -12.70 7.76
CA ILE A 52 -3.19 -11.38 7.26
C ILE A 52 -2.61 -10.51 8.39
N ASP A 53 -3.25 -10.53 9.56
CA ASP A 53 -2.89 -9.73 10.72
C ASP A 53 -1.48 -10.10 11.21
N ALA A 54 -1.11 -11.37 11.15
CA ALA A 54 0.23 -11.86 11.47
C ALA A 54 1.33 -11.15 10.66
N TYR A 55 1.12 -10.93 9.36
CA TYR A 55 2.07 -10.19 8.52
C TYR A 55 2.01 -8.67 8.67
N LEU A 56 1.05 -8.15 9.43
CA LEU A 56 0.89 -6.73 9.76
C LEU A 56 1.35 -6.40 11.19
N ASP A 57 1.76 -7.41 11.97
CA ASP A 57 2.29 -7.22 13.32
C ASP A 57 3.72 -6.69 13.26
N ILE A 58 3.82 -5.35 13.29
CA ILE A 58 5.09 -4.61 13.22
C ILE A 58 5.98 -4.96 14.42
N GLU A 59 5.41 -5.01 15.63
CA GLU A 59 6.20 -5.23 16.83
C GLU A 59 6.78 -6.64 16.89
N ASP A 60 6.04 -7.64 16.43
CA ASP A 60 6.56 -9.00 16.35
C ASP A 60 7.65 -9.14 15.28
N ILE A 61 7.53 -8.45 14.14
CA ILE A 61 8.58 -8.37 13.12
C ILE A 61 9.85 -7.74 13.72
N ILE A 62 9.73 -6.61 14.41
CA ILE A 62 10.87 -5.94 15.06
C ILE A 62 11.51 -6.83 16.12
N ARG A 63 10.69 -7.51 16.95
CA ARG A 63 11.18 -8.49 17.94
C ARG A 63 12.05 -9.57 17.28
N ILE A 64 11.54 -10.19 16.20
CA ILE A 64 12.28 -11.21 15.45
C ILE A 64 13.60 -10.64 14.91
N CYS A 65 13.59 -9.43 14.36
CA CYS A 65 14.81 -8.79 13.86
C CYS A 65 15.87 -8.62 14.95
N LYS A 66 15.46 -8.20 16.14
CA LYS A 66 16.40 -7.99 17.28
C LYS A 66 16.93 -9.31 17.84
N GLU A 67 16.06 -10.29 18.06
CA GLU A 67 16.42 -11.60 18.61
C GLU A 67 17.41 -12.37 17.69
N HIS A 68 17.28 -12.15 16.38
CA HIS A 68 18.06 -12.87 15.40
C HIS A 68 19.12 -12.03 14.68
N HIS A 69 19.45 -10.86 15.23
CA HIS A 69 20.52 -9.98 14.74
C HIS A 69 20.38 -9.66 13.25
N VAL A 70 19.19 -9.24 12.85
CA VAL A 70 18.88 -8.77 11.49
C VAL A 70 19.30 -7.31 11.36
N ASP A 71 20.03 -6.97 10.31
CA ASP A 71 20.47 -5.59 10.06
C ASP A 71 19.47 -4.77 9.22
N ALA A 72 18.74 -5.46 8.33
CA ALA A 72 17.85 -4.79 7.35
C ALA A 72 16.54 -5.54 7.12
N VAL A 73 15.48 -4.79 6.92
CA VAL A 73 14.13 -5.31 6.63
C VAL A 73 13.73 -4.95 5.20
N HIS A 74 13.51 -5.97 4.36
CA HIS A 74 12.89 -5.80 3.06
C HIS A 74 11.38 -6.11 3.19
N PRO A 75 10.50 -5.11 3.07
CA PRO A 75 9.06 -5.28 3.37
C PRO A 75 8.31 -6.10 2.31
N GLY A 76 8.97 -6.48 1.24
CA GLY A 76 8.34 -7.19 0.13
C GLY A 76 7.54 -6.27 -0.78
N TYR A 77 6.37 -6.76 -1.21
CA TYR A 77 5.45 -6.04 -2.08
C TYR A 77 4.02 -6.18 -1.54
N GLY A 78 3.33 -5.07 -1.31
CA GLY A 78 2.06 -5.05 -0.60
C GLY A 78 2.26 -5.08 0.93
N PHE A 79 1.23 -5.39 1.69
CA PHE A 79 1.25 -5.40 3.15
C PHE A 79 1.90 -4.13 3.73
N LEU A 80 3.05 -4.28 4.37
CA LEU A 80 3.79 -3.20 5.02
C LEU A 80 4.79 -2.46 4.09
N ALA A 81 4.81 -2.77 2.80
CA ALA A 81 5.78 -2.15 1.87
C ALA A 81 5.65 -0.62 1.76
N GLU A 82 4.45 -0.10 1.96
CA GLU A 82 4.14 1.34 1.93
C GLU A 82 3.76 1.86 3.32
N ASN A 83 4.08 1.10 4.37
CA ASN A 83 3.72 1.44 5.75
C ASN A 83 4.81 2.29 6.39
N ALA A 84 4.48 3.55 6.68
CA ALA A 84 5.40 4.50 7.31
C ALA A 84 5.76 4.11 8.75
N GLU A 85 4.86 3.43 9.47
CA GLU A 85 5.11 3.02 10.86
C GLU A 85 6.18 1.93 10.94
N LEU A 86 6.15 0.92 10.04
CA LEU A 86 7.24 -0.06 9.99
C LEU A 86 8.59 0.60 9.69
N ALA A 87 8.63 1.51 8.72
CA ALA A 87 9.85 2.22 8.38
C ALA A 87 10.39 3.02 9.57
N LYS A 88 9.50 3.73 10.28
CA LYS A 88 9.83 4.49 11.49
C LYS A 88 10.33 3.57 12.62
N ARG A 89 9.63 2.46 12.88
CA ARG A 89 10.06 1.49 13.90
C ARG A 89 11.42 0.88 13.58
N CYS A 90 11.72 0.62 12.30
CA CYS A 90 13.06 0.20 11.90
C CYS A 90 14.11 1.27 12.24
N GLU A 91 13.87 2.54 11.91
CA GLU A 91 14.80 3.64 12.23
C GLU A 91 15.04 3.77 13.75
N GLU A 92 13.98 3.71 14.56
CA GLU A 92 14.06 3.79 16.04
C GLU A 92 14.89 2.67 16.64
N GLU A 93 14.87 1.48 16.07
CA GLU A 93 15.59 0.30 16.54
C GLU A 93 16.95 0.08 15.84
N GLY A 94 17.38 1.03 15.01
CA GLY A 94 18.66 0.96 14.30
C GLY A 94 18.69 -0.05 13.15
N LEU A 95 17.52 -0.49 12.67
CA LEU A 95 17.38 -1.38 11.53
C LEU A 95 17.29 -0.58 10.23
N ILE A 96 17.81 -1.12 9.14
CA ILE A 96 17.70 -0.52 7.82
C ILE A 96 16.38 -0.95 7.19
N PHE A 97 15.46 0.00 6.98
CA PHE A 97 14.29 -0.27 6.12
C PHE A 97 14.69 -0.16 4.65
N ILE A 98 14.58 -1.25 3.90
CA ILE A 98 14.91 -1.27 2.46
C ILE A 98 13.71 -0.72 1.68
N GLY A 99 13.66 0.59 1.54
CA GLY A 99 12.56 1.30 0.91
C GLY A 99 12.73 2.81 0.96
N PRO A 100 11.66 3.56 0.66
CA PRO A 100 11.65 5.01 0.80
C PRO A 100 11.78 5.44 2.27
N ARG A 101 12.22 6.67 2.51
CA ARG A 101 12.24 7.26 3.85
C ARG A 101 10.83 7.46 4.39
N VAL A 102 10.68 7.49 5.71
CA VAL A 102 9.39 7.66 6.40
C VAL A 102 8.61 8.87 5.86
N GLU A 103 9.28 10.00 5.70
CA GLU A 103 8.68 11.23 5.17
C GLU A 103 8.09 11.07 3.76
N HIS A 104 8.75 10.26 2.89
CA HIS A 104 8.26 9.97 1.55
C HIS A 104 7.07 9.01 1.57
N LEU A 105 7.08 8.01 2.46
CA LEU A 105 5.95 7.10 2.62
C LEU A 105 4.69 7.85 3.08
N ILE A 106 4.84 8.78 4.02
CA ILE A 106 3.73 9.64 4.46
C ILE A 106 3.27 10.57 3.33
N MET A 107 4.22 11.24 2.67
CA MET A 107 3.92 12.23 1.63
C MET A 107 3.18 11.62 0.43
N PHE A 108 3.64 10.46 -0.05
CA PHE A 108 3.10 9.82 -1.24
C PHE A 108 2.02 8.77 -0.95
N GLY A 109 1.86 8.38 0.32
CA GLY A 109 0.75 7.54 0.77
C GLY A 109 -0.61 8.24 0.69
N ASP A 110 -0.62 9.56 0.83
CA ASP A 110 -1.80 10.41 0.65
C ASP A 110 -1.88 10.91 -0.81
N LYS A 111 -2.99 10.56 -1.50
CA LYS A 111 -3.16 10.90 -2.93
C LYS A 111 -3.24 12.39 -3.20
N VAL A 112 -3.80 13.17 -2.27
CA VAL A 112 -3.94 14.63 -2.38
C VAL A 112 -2.57 15.27 -2.23
N ASN A 113 -1.82 14.88 -1.19
CA ASN A 113 -0.46 15.36 -0.97
C ASN A 113 0.48 14.99 -2.13
N ALA A 114 0.41 13.76 -2.62
CA ALA A 114 1.21 13.32 -3.77
C ALA A 114 0.94 14.19 -5.00
N ARG A 115 -0.34 14.53 -5.26
CA ARG A 115 -0.73 15.42 -6.35
C ARG A 115 -0.19 16.84 -6.17
N ILE A 116 -0.28 17.41 -4.97
CA ILE A 116 0.27 18.74 -4.65
C ILE A 116 1.78 18.78 -4.89
N GLN A 117 2.51 17.72 -4.50
CA GLN A 117 3.95 17.63 -4.72
C GLN A 117 4.31 17.51 -6.20
N ALA A 118 3.53 16.72 -6.96
CA ALA A 118 3.71 16.63 -8.41
C ALA A 118 3.49 17.97 -9.12
N GLU A 119 2.47 18.72 -8.70
CA GLU A 119 2.20 20.06 -9.22
C GLU A 119 3.35 21.04 -8.92
N LYS A 120 3.84 21.08 -7.67
CA LYS A 120 5.00 21.89 -7.28
C LYS A 120 6.25 21.53 -8.07
N ALA A 121 6.44 20.27 -8.40
CA ALA A 121 7.55 19.76 -9.20
C ALA A 121 7.33 19.94 -10.71
N GLN A 122 6.23 20.57 -11.13
CA GLN A 122 5.83 20.77 -12.53
C GLN A 122 5.78 19.48 -13.36
N ILE A 123 5.43 18.36 -12.70
CA ILE A 123 5.22 17.09 -13.38
C ILE A 123 3.88 17.14 -14.14
N PRO A 124 3.86 16.77 -15.43
CA PRO A 124 2.61 16.72 -16.20
C PRO A 124 1.61 15.74 -15.53
N MET A 125 0.43 16.24 -15.24
CA MET A 125 -0.63 15.47 -14.58
C MET A 125 -1.92 15.50 -15.38
N ILE A 126 -2.66 14.39 -15.29
CA ILE A 126 -4.05 14.38 -15.75
C ILE A 126 -4.86 15.32 -14.85
N PRO A 127 -5.74 16.17 -15.41
CA PRO A 127 -6.65 17.00 -14.62
C PRO A 127 -7.38 16.22 -13.55
N GLY A 128 -7.56 16.81 -12.38
CA GLY A 128 -8.26 16.18 -11.24
C GLY A 128 -8.53 17.23 -10.16
N THR A 129 -9.41 16.89 -9.22
CA THR A 129 -9.72 17.75 -8.07
C THR A 129 -8.56 17.79 -7.09
N ASN A 130 -8.40 18.91 -6.37
CA ASN A 130 -7.35 19.10 -5.37
C ASN A 130 -7.69 18.51 -3.99
N GLY A 131 -8.75 17.71 -3.92
CA GLY A 131 -9.24 17.08 -2.70
C GLY A 131 -10.48 16.25 -2.97
N ALA A 132 -11.09 15.75 -1.92
CA ALA A 132 -12.40 15.15 -1.98
C ALA A 132 -13.42 16.18 -2.48
N VAL A 133 -14.36 15.74 -3.31
CA VAL A 133 -15.47 16.59 -3.76
C VAL A 133 -16.61 16.50 -2.74
N GLU A 134 -17.10 17.66 -2.31
CA GLU A 134 -18.15 17.74 -1.28
C GLU A 134 -19.56 17.62 -1.89
N SER A 135 -19.71 18.03 -3.15
CA SER A 135 -21.02 18.10 -3.81
C SER A 135 -20.98 17.55 -5.24
N PHE A 136 -22.17 17.17 -5.74
CA PHE A 136 -22.33 16.80 -7.14
C PHE A 136 -22.07 17.98 -8.09
N ASP A 137 -22.37 19.22 -7.66
CA ASP A 137 -22.15 20.40 -8.49
C ASP A 137 -20.67 20.62 -8.81
N GLU A 138 -19.77 20.30 -7.89
CA GLU A 138 -18.32 20.32 -8.15
C GLU A 138 -17.90 19.28 -9.19
N VAL A 139 -18.47 18.07 -9.12
CA VAL A 139 -18.21 17.01 -10.10
C VAL A 139 -18.72 17.42 -11.49
N ARG A 140 -19.90 18.03 -11.54
CA ARG A 140 -20.48 18.56 -12.77
C ARG A 140 -19.60 19.66 -13.37
N ALA A 141 -19.23 20.66 -12.57
CA ALA A 141 -18.35 21.75 -13.01
C ALA A 141 -16.99 21.26 -13.52
N PHE A 142 -16.44 20.23 -12.88
CA PHE A 142 -15.22 19.58 -13.33
C PHE A 142 -15.41 18.93 -14.71
N ALA A 143 -16.48 18.16 -14.89
CA ALA A 143 -16.77 17.48 -16.15
C ALA A 143 -17.06 18.45 -17.28
N GLU A 144 -17.77 19.57 -17.01
CA GLU A 144 -18.00 20.65 -17.96
C GLU A 144 -16.70 21.32 -18.41
N LYS A 145 -15.76 21.53 -17.48
CA LYS A 145 -14.48 22.17 -17.77
C LYS A 145 -13.50 21.29 -18.57
N TYR A 146 -13.41 20.00 -18.24
CA TYR A 146 -12.38 19.12 -18.78
C TYR A 146 -12.90 18.11 -19.81
N GLY A 147 -14.23 17.95 -19.92
CA GLY A 147 -14.87 16.99 -20.83
C GLY A 147 -14.88 15.56 -20.28
N PHE A 148 -15.32 14.64 -21.14
CA PHE A 148 -15.42 13.22 -20.87
C PHE A 148 -14.36 12.43 -21.66
N PRO A 149 -13.95 11.22 -21.21
CA PRO A 149 -14.42 10.51 -20.01
C PRO A 149 -13.86 11.11 -18.71
N VAL A 150 -14.64 11.05 -17.62
CA VAL A 150 -14.17 11.37 -16.28
C VAL A 150 -14.16 10.12 -15.40
N MET A 151 -13.27 10.07 -14.44
CA MET A 151 -13.21 8.97 -13.48
C MET A 151 -13.47 9.47 -12.06
N ILE A 152 -14.49 8.93 -11.42
CA ILE A 152 -14.78 9.14 -10.00
C ILE A 152 -14.06 8.08 -9.20
N LYS A 153 -13.34 8.46 -8.14
CA LYS A 153 -12.60 7.56 -7.26
C LYS A 153 -12.90 7.87 -5.81
N ALA A 154 -13.14 6.85 -5.00
CA ALA A 154 -13.16 7.01 -3.55
C ALA A 154 -11.76 7.39 -3.02
N VAL A 155 -11.70 8.32 -2.06
CA VAL A 155 -10.43 8.79 -1.45
C VAL A 155 -9.66 7.62 -0.85
N ASN A 156 -10.34 6.79 -0.07
CA ASN A 156 -9.76 5.60 0.58
C ASN A 156 -9.74 4.35 -0.32
N GLY A 157 -10.18 4.47 -1.58
CA GLY A 157 -10.23 3.37 -2.54
C GLY A 157 -8.84 3.00 -3.07
N GLY A 158 -8.59 1.71 -3.20
CA GLY A 158 -7.36 1.16 -3.78
C GLY A 158 -7.63 -0.08 -4.63
N GLY A 159 -6.67 -0.43 -5.52
CA GLY A 159 -6.77 -1.64 -6.34
C GLY A 159 -7.98 -1.70 -7.29
N GLY A 160 -8.52 -0.53 -7.70
CA GLY A 160 -9.68 -0.45 -8.63
C GLY A 160 -11.04 -0.50 -7.95
N ARG A 161 -11.12 -0.70 -6.64
CA ARG A 161 -12.39 -0.62 -5.89
C ARG A 161 -12.79 0.83 -5.67
N GLY A 162 -14.10 1.12 -5.81
CA GLY A 162 -14.64 2.48 -5.68
C GLY A 162 -14.25 3.41 -6.84
N MET A 163 -13.95 2.86 -8.03
CA MET A 163 -13.66 3.63 -9.25
C MET A 163 -14.81 3.48 -10.25
N ARG A 164 -15.25 4.61 -10.81
CA ARG A 164 -16.31 4.67 -11.83
C ARG A 164 -15.84 5.51 -13.01
N ASN A 165 -15.80 4.90 -14.19
CA ASN A 165 -15.63 5.63 -15.44
C ASN A 165 -16.98 6.13 -15.91
N VAL A 166 -17.04 7.39 -16.33
CA VAL A 166 -18.25 8.05 -16.81
C VAL A 166 -17.92 8.67 -18.16
N ASP A 167 -18.65 8.29 -19.18
CA ASP A 167 -18.40 8.70 -20.57
C ASP A 167 -19.33 9.84 -21.01
N ARG A 168 -20.40 10.12 -20.27
CA ARG A 168 -21.41 11.11 -20.63
C ARG A 168 -21.97 11.82 -19.41
N MET A 169 -22.41 13.07 -19.61
CA MET A 169 -23.00 13.91 -18.56
C MET A 169 -24.25 13.28 -17.92
N GLU A 170 -25.06 12.60 -18.71
CA GLU A 170 -26.32 11.98 -18.28
C GLU A 170 -26.09 10.89 -17.21
N ASP A 171 -24.95 10.22 -17.26
CA ASP A 171 -24.63 9.12 -16.37
C ASP A 171 -23.86 9.60 -15.11
N LEU A 172 -23.47 10.89 -15.06
CA LEU A 172 -22.55 11.42 -14.06
C LEU A 172 -23.13 11.41 -12.63
N GLU A 173 -24.39 11.81 -12.48
CA GLU A 173 -25.04 11.90 -11.16
C GLU A 173 -25.24 10.52 -10.53
N GLU A 174 -25.71 9.57 -11.33
CA GLU A 174 -25.90 8.20 -10.86
C GLU A 174 -24.55 7.57 -10.46
N ALA A 175 -23.51 7.77 -11.27
CA ALA A 175 -22.17 7.26 -11.00
C ALA A 175 -21.58 7.86 -9.72
N TYR A 176 -21.79 9.16 -9.46
CA TYR A 176 -21.36 9.84 -8.24
C TYR A 176 -22.02 9.23 -7.00
N HIS A 177 -23.34 9.10 -7.00
CA HIS A 177 -24.07 8.54 -5.86
C HIS A 177 -23.73 7.09 -5.60
N ARG A 178 -23.51 6.28 -6.64
CA ARG A 178 -23.07 4.90 -6.51
C ARG A 178 -21.66 4.80 -5.93
N ALA A 179 -20.72 5.61 -6.43
CA ALA A 179 -19.34 5.63 -5.91
C ALA A 179 -19.32 5.99 -4.42
N LYS A 180 -20.12 7.00 -4.01
CA LYS A 180 -20.26 7.44 -2.63
C LYS A 180 -20.85 6.34 -1.72
N SER A 181 -21.89 5.66 -2.17
CA SER A 181 -22.50 4.52 -1.45
C SER A 181 -21.53 3.36 -1.27
N GLU A 182 -20.79 3.00 -2.33
CA GLU A 182 -19.80 1.92 -2.28
C GLU A 182 -18.62 2.25 -1.37
N ALA A 183 -18.14 3.51 -1.39
CA ALA A 183 -17.10 3.99 -0.50
C ALA A 183 -17.53 3.85 0.96
N LYS A 184 -18.73 4.27 1.29
CA LYS A 184 -19.28 4.16 2.64
C LYS A 184 -19.38 2.71 3.12
N MET A 185 -19.82 1.78 2.26
CA MET A 185 -19.93 0.37 2.61
C MET A 185 -18.57 -0.32 2.75
N ALA A 186 -17.60 0.05 1.91
CA ALA A 186 -16.31 -0.62 1.86
C ALA A 186 -15.28 -0.06 2.84
N PHE A 187 -15.35 1.23 3.14
CA PHE A 187 -14.30 1.96 3.88
C PHE A 187 -14.83 2.72 5.10
N GLY A 188 -16.15 2.74 5.32
CA GLY A 188 -16.80 3.47 6.42
C GLY A 188 -16.86 4.99 6.23
N SER A 189 -16.32 5.53 5.13
CA SER A 189 -16.37 6.93 4.74
C SER A 189 -16.94 7.05 3.33
N ASP A 190 -17.67 8.12 3.06
CA ASP A 190 -18.30 8.41 1.76
C ASP A 190 -17.52 9.47 0.95
N GLU A 191 -16.28 9.76 1.35
CA GLU A 191 -15.33 10.61 0.64
C GLU A 191 -14.64 9.94 -0.56
#